data_7cced3db3726253f6e1145baaf547d91
#
_entry.id   7cced3db3726253f6e1145baaf547d91
#
_cell.length_a   1.000
_cell.length_b   1.000
_cell.length_c   1.000
_cell.angle_alpha   90.00
_cell.angle_beta   90.00
_cell.angle_gamma   90.00
#
_symmetry.space_group_name_H-M   'P 1'
#
loop_
_entity.id
_entity.type
_entity.pdbx_description
1 polymer ?
#
loop_
_entity_poly.entity_id
_entity_poly.type
_entity_poly.pdbx_seq_one_letter_code
_entity_poly.pdbx_strand_id
1 'polypeptide(L)'
;MKFLTIIGLLLCGLLTSAQDNWVAPESAKEVVNVYSENDIATQKGAKMYQKLCWTCHGKTGQGNGPAGSGLKPKPRNFSLGEVQDQSDGELFWKLSNGKGMMIPYKHSLNEDQRWQLINFIRTFKK
;
A
#
# COMPACT_ATOMS: atom_id res chain seq x y z
N MET A 1 -10.28 -34.94 54.02
CA MET A 1 -10.66 -33.76 53.21
C MET A 1 -9.70 -33.66 52.04
N LYS A 2 -10.17 -33.93 50.85
CA LYS A 2 -9.34 -33.87 49.59
C LYS A 2 -9.66 -32.55 48.90
N PHE A 3 -8.70 -31.64 48.88
CA PHE A 3 -8.83 -30.40 48.12
C PHE A 3 -8.50 -30.69 46.64
N LEU A 4 -9.51 -30.61 45.80
CA LEU A 4 -9.37 -30.63 44.34
C LEU A 4 -9.01 -29.21 43.89
N THR A 5 -7.76 -29.00 43.47
CA THR A 5 -7.30 -27.80 42.83
C THR A 5 -7.65 -27.86 41.34
N ILE A 6 -8.64 -27.09 40.91
CA ILE A 6 -9.00 -26.93 39.49
C ILE A 6 -8.05 -25.89 38.92
N ILE A 7 -7.07 -26.34 38.13
CA ILE A 7 -6.22 -25.45 37.33
C ILE A 7 -7.01 -25.07 36.07
N GLY A 8 -7.56 -23.87 36.10
CA GLY A 8 -8.17 -23.29 34.92
C GLY A 8 -7.12 -22.92 33.87
N LEU A 9 -7.07 -23.67 32.79
CA LEU A 9 -6.27 -23.31 31.61
C LEU A 9 -6.94 -22.12 30.92
N LEU A 10 -6.37 -20.92 31.09
CA LEU A 10 -6.75 -19.75 30.31
C LEU A 10 -6.19 -19.93 28.89
N LEU A 11 -7.05 -20.35 27.98
CA LEU A 11 -6.74 -20.39 26.55
C LEU A 11 -6.79 -18.95 26.03
N CYS A 12 -5.64 -18.27 26.06
CA CYS A 12 -5.48 -16.96 25.43
C CYS A 12 -5.50 -17.17 23.92
N GLY A 13 -6.68 -17.03 23.33
CA GLY A 13 -6.86 -17.08 21.87
C GLY A 13 -6.12 -15.90 21.24
N LEU A 14 -4.97 -16.17 20.64
CA LEU A 14 -4.31 -15.24 19.74
C LEU A 14 -5.22 -15.04 18.53
N LEU A 15 -5.98 -13.94 18.55
CA LEU A 15 -6.64 -13.42 17.35
C LEU A 15 -5.53 -12.95 16.41
N THR A 16 -5.03 -13.84 15.56
CA THR A 16 -4.21 -13.46 14.42
C THR A 16 -5.13 -12.67 13.49
N SER A 17 -5.02 -11.34 13.53
CA SER A 17 -5.54 -10.51 12.44
C SER A 17 -4.96 -11.06 11.15
N ALA A 18 -5.80 -11.62 10.30
CA ALA A 18 -5.43 -11.96 8.93
C ALA A 18 -5.08 -10.65 8.23
N GLN A 19 -3.82 -10.24 8.32
CA GLN A 19 -3.29 -9.15 7.51
C GLN A 19 -3.43 -9.59 6.06
N ASP A 20 -4.10 -8.77 5.27
CA ASP A 20 -4.21 -8.98 3.84
C ASP A 20 -2.79 -8.91 3.22
N ASN A 21 -2.17 -10.09 3.07
CA ASN A 21 -0.81 -10.24 2.58
C ASN A 21 -0.77 -10.00 1.07
N TRP A 22 -0.81 -8.75 0.66
CA TRP A 22 -0.52 -8.37 -0.71
C TRP A 22 1.00 -8.23 -0.90
N VAL A 23 1.63 -9.34 -1.21
CA VAL A 23 3.09 -9.43 -1.39
C VAL A 23 3.42 -9.42 -2.88
N ALA A 24 4.32 -8.54 -3.30
CA ALA A 24 4.89 -8.56 -4.64
C ALA A 24 5.87 -9.75 -4.77
N PRO A 25 6.06 -10.30 -5.98
CA PRO A 25 7.05 -11.36 -6.19
C PRO A 25 8.46 -10.86 -5.88
N GLU A 26 9.35 -11.76 -5.47
CA GLU A 26 10.73 -11.42 -5.09
C GLU A 26 11.46 -10.66 -6.21
N SER A 27 11.23 -11.03 -7.47
CA SER A 27 11.79 -10.34 -8.63
C SER A 27 11.42 -8.85 -8.73
N ALA A 28 10.33 -8.43 -8.12
CA ALA A 28 9.94 -7.02 -8.10
C ALA A 28 10.89 -6.17 -7.27
N LYS A 29 11.55 -6.73 -6.26
CA LYS A 29 12.51 -6.01 -5.42
C LYS A 29 13.74 -5.52 -6.18
N GLU A 30 14.12 -6.26 -7.22
CA GLU A 30 15.29 -5.97 -8.05
C GLU A 30 15.02 -4.87 -9.10
N VAL A 31 13.76 -4.48 -9.28
CA VAL A 31 13.39 -3.49 -10.31
C VAL A 31 13.72 -2.09 -9.81
N VAL A 32 14.59 -1.41 -10.54
CA VAL A 32 15.10 -0.07 -10.17
C VAL A 32 14.20 1.02 -10.75
N ASN A 33 13.88 2.00 -9.92
CA ASN A 33 13.18 3.21 -10.35
C ASN A 33 14.18 4.18 -11.03
N VAL A 34 14.09 4.29 -12.33
CA VAL A 34 14.98 5.17 -13.13
C VAL A 34 14.71 6.66 -12.93
N TYR A 35 13.61 7.01 -12.27
CA TYR A 35 13.20 8.38 -11.95
C TYR A 35 13.39 8.72 -10.45
N SER A 36 14.06 7.88 -9.67
CA SER A 36 14.32 8.14 -8.26
C SER A 36 14.92 9.55 -8.07
N GLU A 37 14.39 10.30 -7.10
CA GLU A 37 14.82 11.67 -6.78
C GLU A 37 14.66 12.70 -7.93
N ASN A 38 13.88 12.39 -8.95
CA ASN A 38 13.61 13.31 -10.05
C ASN A 38 12.39 14.20 -9.75
N ASP A 39 12.62 15.48 -9.48
CA ASP A 39 11.56 16.43 -9.12
C ASP A 39 10.49 16.62 -10.21
N ILE A 40 10.89 16.61 -11.48
CA ILE A 40 9.94 16.75 -12.60
C ILE A 40 9.03 15.51 -12.67
N ALA A 41 9.61 14.32 -12.49
CA ALA A 41 8.84 13.08 -12.44
C ALA A 41 7.87 13.08 -11.24
N THR A 42 8.32 13.54 -10.08
CA THR A 42 7.50 13.68 -8.88
C THR A 42 6.31 14.64 -9.09
N GLN A 43 6.54 15.80 -9.71
CA GLN A 43 5.47 16.75 -10.04
C GLN A 43 4.45 16.18 -11.03
N LYS A 44 4.90 15.43 -12.04
CA LYS A 44 4.02 14.71 -12.97
C LYS A 44 3.19 13.66 -12.22
N GLY A 45 3.81 12.91 -11.32
CA GLY A 45 3.15 11.95 -10.45
C GLY A 45 2.06 12.60 -9.58
N ALA A 46 2.37 13.76 -8.98
CA ALA A 46 1.40 14.53 -8.19
C ALA A 46 0.14 14.87 -8.99
N LYS A 47 0.30 15.35 -10.22
CA LYS A 47 -0.83 15.67 -11.09
C LYS A 47 -1.70 14.45 -11.42
N MET A 48 -1.08 13.30 -11.66
CA MET A 48 -1.80 12.05 -11.91
C MET A 48 -2.50 11.55 -10.64
N TYR A 49 -1.82 11.60 -9.50
CA TYR A 49 -2.40 11.21 -8.22
C TYR A 49 -3.69 11.97 -7.91
N GLN A 50 -3.70 13.29 -8.15
CA GLN A 50 -4.88 14.13 -7.96
C GLN A 50 -6.03 13.81 -8.94
N LYS A 51 -5.78 13.08 -9.99
CA LYS A 51 -6.83 12.66 -10.94
C LYS A 51 -7.33 11.23 -10.67
N LEU A 52 -6.44 10.35 -10.26
CA LEU A 52 -6.68 8.90 -10.31
C LEU A 52 -6.73 8.22 -8.94
N CYS A 53 -6.09 8.79 -7.92
CA CYS A 53 -5.78 8.05 -6.69
C CYS A 53 -6.45 8.63 -5.43
N TRP A 54 -6.56 9.96 -5.32
CA TRP A 54 -6.98 10.64 -4.10
C TRP A 54 -8.38 10.27 -3.63
N THR A 55 -9.29 9.93 -4.54
CA THR A 55 -10.68 9.61 -4.17
C THR A 55 -10.77 8.42 -3.21
N CYS A 56 -9.83 7.48 -3.31
CA CYS A 56 -9.70 6.35 -2.39
C CYS A 56 -8.59 6.59 -1.35
N HIS A 57 -7.40 7.01 -1.80
CA HIS A 57 -6.22 7.12 -0.94
C HIS A 57 -6.13 8.43 -0.14
N GLY A 58 -6.99 9.42 -0.41
CA GLY A 58 -6.95 10.72 0.24
C GLY A 58 -5.95 11.68 -0.40
N LYS A 59 -6.18 12.99 -0.25
CA LYS A 59 -5.30 14.03 -0.82
C LYS A 59 -3.89 14.00 -0.25
N THR A 60 -3.74 13.53 0.98
CA THR A 60 -2.47 13.40 1.70
C THR A 60 -2.02 11.93 1.84
N GLY A 61 -2.61 11.02 1.08
CA GLY A 61 -2.21 9.61 1.02
C GLY A 61 -2.54 8.78 2.26
N GLN A 62 -3.43 9.23 3.13
CA GLN A 62 -3.74 8.55 4.40
C GLN A 62 -4.77 7.41 4.28
N GLY A 63 -5.22 7.08 3.08
CA GLY A 63 -6.24 6.06 2.85
C GLY A 63 -7.66 6.48 3.24
N ASN A 64 -7.89 7.78 3.40
CA ASN A 64 -9.12 8.39 3.89
C ASN A 64 -9.90 9.15 2.81
N GLY A 65 -9.74 8.78 1.55
CA GLY A 65 -10.51 9.36 0.47
C GLY A 65 -12.00 9.02 0.56
N PRO A 66 -12.89 9.86 0.02
CA PRO A 66 -14.35 9.68 0.17
C PRO A 66 -14.85 8.37 -0.45
N ALA A 67 -14.24 7.89 -1.52
CA ALA A 67 -14.61 6.61 -2.13
C ALA A 67 -13.95 5.39 -1.47
N GLY A 68 -13.00 5.60 -0.57
CA GLY A 68 -12.25 4.53 0.10
C GLY A 68 -12.81 4.11 1.45
N SER A 69 -13.62 4.94 2.10
CA SER A 69 -14.04 4.74 3.49
C SER A 69 -14.84 3.46 3.74
N GLY A 70 -15.60 3.00 2.77
CA GLY A 70 -16.40 1.76 2.85
C GLY A 70 -15.71 0.53 2.28
N LEU A 71 -14.51 0.65 1.74
CA LEU A 71 -13.80 -0.47 1.12
C LEU A 71 -13.18 -1.40 2.16
N LYS A 72 -13.17 -2.70 1.85
CA LYS A 72 -12.52 -3.76 2.64
C LYS A 72 -11.67 -4.62 1.70
N PRO A 73 -10.34 -4.64 1.89
CA PRO A 73 -9.57 -3.84 2.84
C PRO A 73 -9.63 -2.33 2.51
N LYS A 74 -9.40 -1.49 3.53
CA LYS A 74 -9.26 -0.04 3.32
C LYS A 74 -8.05 0.28 2.44
N PRO A 75 -8.12 1.38 1.64
CA PRO A 75 -6.94 1.88 0.96
C PRO A 75 -5.79 2.11 1.95
N ARG A 76 -4.58 1.75 1.55
CA ARG A 76 -3.41 1.90 2.42
C ARG A 76 -3.10 3.36 2.70
N ASN A 77 -2.63 3.61 3.92
CA ASN A 77 -2.02 4.88 4.30
C ASN A 77 -0.56 4.88 3.84
N PHE A 78 -0.26 5.71 2.86
CA PHE A 78 1.07 5.78 2.25
C PHE A 78 2.14 6.39 3.16
N SER A 79 1.77 7.03 4.27
CA SER A 79 2.75 7.58 5.22
C SER A 79 3.35 6.53 6.17
N LEU A 80 2.79 5.33 6.21
CA LEU A 80 3.20 4.28 7.15
C LEU A 80 4.34 3.42 6.62
N GLY A 81 5.14 2.87 7.54
CA GLY A 81 6.25 1.98 7.24
C GLY A 81 5.84 0.76 6.43
N GLU A 82 4.66 0.20 6.67
CA GLU A 82 4.15 -0.94 5.88
C GLU A 82 4.11 -0.68 4.36
N VAL A 83 4.07 0.58 3.94
CA VAL A 83 4.19 0.98 2.53
C VAL A 83 5.60 1.48 2.23
N GLN A 84 6.12 2.40 3.05
CA GLN A 84 7.37 3.10 2.76
C GLN A 84 8.62 2.24 2.90
N ASP A 85 8.55 1.11 3.60
CA ASP A 85 9.66 0.15 3.74
C ASP A 85 9.73 -0.85 2.58
N GLN A 86 8.73 -0.88 1.71
CA GLN A 86 8.79 -1.66 0.47
C GLN A 86 9.71 -0.97 -0.54
N SER A 87 10.35 -1.75 -1.42
CA SER A 87 11.11 -1.19 -2.53
C SER A 87 10.22 -0.48 -3.55
N ASP A 88 10.80 0.41 -4.35
CA ASP A 88 10.07 1.07 -5.44
C ASP A 88 9.52 0.06 -6.44
N GLY A 89 10.28 -1.01 -6.72
CA GLY A 89 9.83 -2.08 -7.60
C GLY A 89 8.63 -2.85 -7.06
N GLU A 90 8.57 -3.11 -5.76
CA GLU A 90 7.40 -3.75 -5.13
C GLU A 90 6.16 -2.87 -5.24
N LEU A 91 6.29 -1.57 -4.98
CA LEU A 91 5.20 -0.62 -5.11
C LEU A 91 4.76 -0.47 -6.58
N PHE A 92 5.72 -0.42 -7.50
CA PHE A 92 5.45 -0.38 -8.94
C PHE A 92 4.69 -1.62 -9.41
N TRP A 93 5.08 -2.81 -8.95
CA TRP A 93 4.38 -4.06 -9.26
C TRP A 93 2.93 -4.02 -8.76
N LYS A 94 2.71 -3.58 -7.52
CA LYS A 94 1.37 -3.47 -6.93
C LYS A 94 0.49 -2.49 -7.67
N LEU A 95 1.00 -1.30 -7.98
CA LEU A 95 0.30 -0.31 -8.79
C LEU A 95 -0.05 -0.85 -10.17
N SER A 96 0.88 -1.60 -10.79
CA SER A 96 0.70 -2.14 -12.13
C SER A 96 -0.35 -3.24 -12.20
N ASN A 97 -0.42 -4.11 -11.19
CA ASN A 97 -1.25 -5.31 -11.21
C ASN A 97 -2.58 -5.15 -10.47
N GLY A 98 -2.68 -4.18 -9.55
CA GLY A 98 -3.86 -3.99 -8.74
C GLY A 98 -4.21 -5.18 -7.85
N LYS A 99 -5.25 -5.03 -7.04
CA LYS A 99 -5.86 -6.10 -6.25
C LYS A 99 -7.24 -5.68 -5.76
N GLY A 100 -8.25 -6.53 -5.93
CA GLY A 100 -9.62 -6.22 -5.52
C GLY A 100 -10.14 -4.95 -6.20
N MET A 101 -10.53 -3.95 -5.40
CA MET A 101 -11.01 -2.66 -5.91
C MET A 101 -9.90 -1.75 -6.45
N MET A 102 -8.63 -2.03 -6.13
CA MET A 102 -7.49 -1.34 -6.72
C MET A 102 -7.27 -1.85 -8.15
N ILE A 103 -7.54 -1.01 -9.13
CA ILE A 103 -7.44 -1.38 -10.55
C ILE A 103 -5.97 -1.58 -10.99
N PRO A 104 -5.72 -2.46 -11.97
CA PRO A 104 -4.38 -2.67 -12.52
C PRO A 104 -4.01 -1.56 -13.51
N TYR A 105 -3.18 -0.62 -13.09
CA TYR A 105 -2.82 0.56 -13.91
C TYR A 105 -1.93 0.27 -15.12
N LYS A 106 -1.36 -0.94 -15.25
CA LYS A 106 -0.58 -1.32 -16.44
C LYS A 106 -1.35 -1.24 -17.76
N HIS A 107 -2.68 -1.25 -17.71
CA HIS A 107 -3.53 -1.18 -18.90
C HIS A 107 -3.89 0.26 -19.31
N SER A 108 -3.76 1.22 -18.40
CA SER A 108 -4.17 2.61 -18.62
C SER A 108 -3.04 3.63 -18.51
N LEU A 109 -1.93 3.27 -17.87
CA LEU A 109 -0.75 4.11 -17.70
C LEU A 109 0.48 3.40 -18.28
N ASN A 110 1.31 4.15 -19.01
CA ASN A 110 2.59 3.65 -19.46
C ASN A 110 3.57 3.48 -18.28
N GLU A 111 4.73 2.91 -18.54
CA GLU A 111 5.72 2.61 -17.52
C GLU A 111 6.22 3.88 -16.81
N ASP A 112 6.58 4.92 -17.59
CA ASP A 112 7.06 6.19 -17.03
C ASP A 112 6.03 6.83 -16.09
N GLN A 113 4.76 6.83 -16.48
CA GLN A 113 3.67 7.37 -15.67
C GLN A 113 3.52 6.63 -14.33
N ARG A 114 3.67 5.33 -14.35
CA ARG A 114 3.62 4.52 -13.13
C ARG A 114 4.81 4.82 -12.20
N TRP A 115 6.03 4.95 -12.74
CA TRP A 115 7.19 5.37 -11.97
C TRP A 115 7.04 6.78 -11.37
N GLN A 116 6.49 7.71 -12.15
CA GLN A 116 6.19 9.06 -11.66
C GLN A 116 5.22 9.05 -10.48
N LEU A 117 4.22 8.16 -10.50
CA LEU A 117 3.31 7.97 -9.36
C LEU A 117 4.05 7.39 -8.15
N ILE A 118 4.96 6.43 -8.32
CA ILE A 118 5.76 5.90 -7.22
C ILE A 118 6.61 7.01 -6.59
N ASN A 119 7.26 7.87 -7.39
CA ASN A 119 7.99 9.02 -6.88
C ASN A 119 7.11 9.92 -6.00
N PHE A 120 5.90 10.21 -6.45
CA PHE A 120 4.98 11.04 -5.68
C PHE A 120 4.53 10.35 -4.38
N ILE A 121 4.23 9.05 -4.42
CA ILE A 121 3.87 8.27 -3.23
C ILE A 121 4.98 8.29 -2.18
N ARG A 122 6.24 8.33 -2.59
CA ARG A 122 7.39 8.48 -1.66
C ARG A 122 7.38 9.80 -0.89
N THR A 123 6.78 10.85 -1.44
CA THR A 123 6.68 12.14 -0.73
C THR A 123 5.78 12.10 0.50
N PHE A 124 4.95 11.08 0.65
CA PHE A 124 4.11 10.90 1.84
C PHE A 124 4.87 10.29 3.04
N LYS A 125 6.09 9.84 2.86
CA LYS A 125 6.94 9.37 3.97
C LYS A 125 7.15 10.51 4.97
N LYS A 126 6.86 10.21 6.25
CA LYS A 126 7.09 11.12 7.37
C LYS A 126 8.43 10.87 8.02
#